data_07f445f2fe4ec4cb79e316a58a520295
#
_entry.id   07f445f2fe4ec4cb79e316a58a520295
#
_cell.length_a   1.000
_cell.length_b   1.000
_cell.length_c   1.000
_cell.angle_alpha   90.00
_cell.angle_beta   90.00
_cell.angle_gamma   90.00
#
_symmetry.space_group_name_H-M   'P 1'
#
loop_
_entity.id
_entity.type
_entity.pdbx_description
1 polymer ?
#
loop_
_entity_poly.entity_id
_entity_poly.type
_entity_poly.pdbx_seq_one_letter_code
_entity_poly.pdbx_strand_id
1 'polypeptide(L)'
;GDVYKRQDIYVADYNELAYMPHIDNKGKLCLFETEGILIDQNLPGIMMQSLLRAQTILKQGFSGENKNDFINEFELYWAQLKDCRIAHLAVKTDRKNRIVKGGIKKIPQKKKEKQIEYIKRCKKAPIYIGENVESLKRWNLEKTPVMNIAYFVIYSEKYIFPPDIRKKLSIDYLNALLHFVPEGELASIMPRSRQDRIVVFEIHQPSGQTHFVGMYIKGGMLKETSLEKVEELQPLLMERADKKFLMKRVTEQDSENYKNRILIIGCGSVGGHVICELAKAGYEDLTIVDYEKLTEENIFRHVLGMEYVNRYKCEALNTYIQKNIPEVKITTLAERIEDAIIEEDIVFEDYNLIISATGNHNLNRWVNSWILDNKIEVPVVYLWNEVYGIGNHVAYIKYGNCGCYECFFDRDEETGELYDKTSYCKRGQIITESAGGCGKTYVPYGNLVSLKTMLLCLKMVKDIFEEKLDDNLLISLKGDNDYLEKHNLEISGRYLRQQERIKILTGKQFVNINCGVCNDCNGK
;
A
#
# COMPACT_ATOMS: atom_id res chain seq x y z
N GLY A 1 25.25 -33.48 -0.48
CA GLY A 1 25.08 -32.07 -0.22
C GLY A 1 24.07 -31.48 -1.20
N ASP A 2 23.14 -30.65 -0.71
CA ASP A 2 22.09 -30.06 -1.53
C ASP A 2 22.70 -29.31 -2.72
N VAL A 3 22.36 -29.69 -3.91
CA VAL A 3 22.82 -29.13 -5.20
C VAL A 3 22.49 -27.63 -5.32
N TYR A 4 21.60 -27.13 -4.47
CA TYR A 4 21.12 -25.74 -4.46
C TYR A 4 21.80 -24.82 -3.42
N LYS A 5 22.72 -25.32 -2.59
CA LYS A 5 23.45 -24.48 -1.64
C LYS A 5 24.75 -24.03 -2.26
N ARG A 6 24.86 -22.72 -2.53
CA ARG A 6 26.12 -22.08 -2.88
C ARG A 6 27.14 -22.37 -1.77
N GLN A 7 28.35 -22.75 -2.16
CA GLN A 7 29.47 -22.85 -1.24
C GLN A 7 29.83 -21.44 -0.78
N ASP A 8 29.80 -21.20 0.53
CA ASP A 8 30.25 -19.96 1.11
C ASP A 8 31.78 -19.92 1.12
N ILE A 9 32.37 -18.81 0.68
CA ILE A 9 33.81 -18.58 0.73
C ILE A 9 34.12 -17.68 1.91
N TYR A 10 35.06 -18.11 2.74
CA TYR A 10 35.52 -17.37 3.91
C TYR A 10 36.97 -16.96 3.73
N VAL A 11 37.32 -15.79 4.23
CA VAL A 11 38.69 -15.30 4.28
C VAL A 11 39.33 -15.79 5.58
N ALA A 12 40.45 -16.49 5.46
CA ALA A 12 41.22 -16.87 6.62
C ALA A 12 41.82 -15.61 7.26
N ASP A 13 41.90 -15.61 8.60
CA ASP A 13 42.53 -14.52 9.38
C ASP A 13 41.98 -13.11 9.06
N TYR A 14 40.70 -13.03 8.66
CA TYR A 14 40.06 -11.77 8.22
C TYR A 14 40.12 -10.65 9.27
N ASN A 15 40.32 -10.97 10.56
CA ASN A 15 40.52 -9.99 11.62
C ASN A 15 41.84 -9.20 11.51
N GLU A 16 42.83 -9.77 10.81
CA GLU A 16 44.13 -9.15 10.58
C GLU A 16 44.12 -8.24 9.35
N LEU A 17 43.13 -8.37 8.48
CA LEU A 17 42.99 -7.56 7.30
C LEU A 17 42.43 -6.17 7.62
N ALA A 18 42.70 -5.21 6.73
CA ALA A 18 42.00 -3.94 6.75
C ALA A 18 40.45 -4.17 6.66
N TYR A 19 39.66 -3.33 7.33
CA TYR A 19 38.21 -3.39 7.17
C TYR A 19 37.82 -2.97 5.75
N MET A 20 37.17 -3.86 5.03
CA MET A 20 36.83 -3.66 3.62
C MET A 20 35.41 -4.18 3.32
N PRO A 21 34.75 -3.69 2.24
CA PRO A 21 33.41 -4.12 1.86
C PRO A 21 33.35 -5.60 1.49
N HIS A 22 32.12 -6.13 1.48
CA HIS A 22 31.76 -7.51 1.07
C HIS A 22 32.35 -8.62 1.94
N ILE A 23 32.79 -8.31 3.17
CA ILE A 23 33.16 -9.30 4.18
C ILE A 23 32.28 -9.12 5.41
N ASP A 24 31.56 -10.18 5.81
CA ASP A 24 30.73 -10.16 7.00
C ASP A 24 31.56 -10.31 8.31
N ASN A 25 30.87 -10.27 9.46
CA ASN A 25 31.49 -10.38 10.77
C ASN A 25 32.07 -11.77 11.11
N LYS A 26 31.95 -12.74 10.19
CA LYS A 26 32.55 -14.08 10.29
C LYS A 26 33.62 -14.33 9.24
N GLY A 27 33.92 -13.32 8.43
CA GLY A 27 34.88 -13.45 7.34
C GLY A 27 34.31 -14.05 6.05
N LYS A 28 32.98 -14.20 5.95
CA LYS A 28 32.32 -14.67 4.73
C LYS A 28 32.32 -13.57 3.68
N LEU A 29 32.67 -13.93 2.44
CA LEU A 29 32.60 -13.03 1.28
C LEU A 29 31.19 -13.00 0.69
N CYS A 30 30.67 -11.81 0.46
CA CYS A 30 29.45 -11.58 -0.30
C CYS A 30 29.79 -11.49 -1.79
N LEU A 31 29.63 -12.59 -2.52
CA LEU A 31 30.12 -12.72 -3.89
C LEU A 31 29.08 -12.35 -4.93
N PHE A 32 27.82 -12.72 -4.70
CA PHE A 32 26.73 -12.55 -5.65
C PHE A 32 25.43 -12.22 -4.93
N GLU A 33 24.60 -11.45 -5.59
CA GLU A 33 23.19 -11.32 -5.19
C GLU A 33 22.48 -12.65 -5.35
N THR A 34 21.48 -12.92 -4.51
CA THR A 34 20.75 -14.20 -4.51
C THR A 34 19.53 -14.17 -5.43
N GLU A 35 19.01 -13.00 -5.71
CA GLU A 35 17.80 -12.82 -6.53
C GLU A 35 18.15 -12.51 -7.99
N GLY A 36 17.36 -13.05 -8.91
CA GLY A 36 17.50 -12.79 -10.35
C GLY A 36 18.63 -13.55 -11.05
N ILE A 37 19.35 -14.44 -10.36
CA ILE A 37 20.43 -15.23 -10.97
C ILE A 37 19.95 -16.67 -11.22
N LEU A 38 20.04 -17.09 -12.47
CA LEU A 38 19.89 -18.49 -12.83
C LEU A 38 21.14 -19.27 -12.40
N ILE A 39 20.96 -20.37 -11.67
CA ILE A 39 22.05 -21.24 -11.24
C ILE A 39 22.28 -22.29 -12.34
N ASP A 40 23.49 -22.26 -12.96
CA ASP A 40 23.92 -23.29 -13.88
C ASP A 40 24.22 -24.60 -13.14
N GLN A 41 24.05 -25.73 -13.82
CA GLN A 41 24.44 -27.04 -13.31
C GLN A 41 25.95 -27.33 -13.43
N ASN A 42 26.70 -26.46 -14.09
CA ASN A 42 28.15 -26.52 -14.21
C ASN A 42 28.86 -26.12 -12.90
N LEU A 43 28.90 -27.02 -11.93
CA LEU A 43 29.53 -26.80 -10.63
C LEU A 43 31.01 -26.34 -10.72
N PRO A 44 31.89 -26.95 -11.56
CA PRO A 44 33.25 -26.45 -11.71
C PRO A 44 33.33 -25.00 -12.21
N GLY A 45 32.47 -24.64 -13.15
CA GLY A 45 32.37 -23.26 -13.67
C GLY A 45 31.93 -22.27 -12.60
N ILE A 46 30.92 -22.64 -11.80
CA ILE A 46 30.44 -21.81 -10.67
C ILE A 46 31.55 -21.62 -9.64
N MET A 47 32.28 -22.67 -9.28
CA MET A 47 33.40 -22.57 -8.34
C MET A 47 34.50 -21.63 -8.86
N MET A 48 34.89 -21.77 -10.13
CA MET A 48 35.91 -20.91 -10.75
C MET A 48 35.46 -19.45 -10.76
N GLN A 49 34.23 -19.17 -11.17
CA GLN A 49 33.66 -17.80 -11.14
C GLN A 49 33.63 -17.23 -9.73
N SER A 50 33.26 -18.03 -8.72
CA SER A 50 33.24 -17.62 -7.33
C SER A 50 34.63 -17.26 -6.81
N LEU A 51 35.65 -18.04 -7.15
CA LEU A 51 37.03 -17.75 -6.78
C LEU A 51 37.58 -16.49 -7.47
N LEU A 52 37.31 -16.33 -8.76
CA LEU A 52 37.71 -15.13 -9.51
C LEU A 52 37.02 -13.87 -8.94
N ARG A 53 35.73 -13.98 -8.61
CA ARG A 53 34.99 -12.87 -7.98
C ARG A 53 35.54 -12.54 -6.59
N ALA A 54 35.84 -13.56 -5.78
CA ALA A 54 36.46 -13.39 -4.47
C ALA A 54 37.81 -12.67 -4.58
N GLN A 55 38.66 -13.10 -5.53
CA GLN A 55 39.96 -12.44 -5.80
C GLN A 55 39.78 -10.98 -6.21
N THR A 56 38.80 -10.68 -7.06
CA THR A 56 38.51 -9.32 -7.51
C THR A 56 38.09 -8.43 -6.34
N ILE A 57 37.13 -8.89 -5.50
CA ILE A 57 36.65 -8.16 -4.33
C ILE A 57 37.79 -7.86 -3.35
N LEU A 58 38.62 -8.86 -3.05
CA LEU A 58 39.74 -8.66 -2.14
C LEU A 58 40.78 -7.67 -2.72
N LYS A 59 41.10 -7.78 -4.01
CA LYS A 59 42.03 -6.84 -4.68
C LYS A 59 41.50 -5.40 -4.62
N GLN A 60 40.22 -5.21 -4.93
CA GLN A 60 39.58 -3.89 -4.86
C GLN A 60 39.50 -3.37 -3.41
N GLY A 61 39.26 -4.27 -2.43
CA GLY A 61 39.26 -3.94 -1.01
C GLY A 61 40.65 -3.45 -0.53
N PHE A 62 41.73 -4.11 -0.93
CA PHE A 62 43.07 -3.72 -0.59
C PHE A 62 43.48 -2.40 -1.25
N SER A 63 43.08 -2.14 -2.49
CA SER A 63 43.33 -0.87 -3.17
C SER A 63 42.40 0.27 -2.70
N GLY A 64 41.31 -0.03 -1.99
CA GLY A 64 40.31 0.93 -1.59
C GLY A 64 39.35 1.34 -2.73
N GLU A 65 39.43 0.68 -3.88
CA GLU A 65 38.64 1.00 -5.07
C GLU A 65 37.13 0.79 -4.82
N ASN A 66 36.76 -0.25 -4.06
CA ASN A 66 35.37 -0.56 -3.72
C ASN A 66 34.87 0.05 -2.38
N LYS A 67 35.60 1.03 -1.83
CA LYS A 67 35.27 1.62 -0.52
C LYS A 67 33.85 2.20 -0.48
N ASN A 68 33.36 2.70 -1.60
CA ASN A 68 32.00 3.26 -1.70
C ASN A 68 30.90 2.20 -1.57
N ASP A 69 31.21 0.91 -1.71
CA ASP A 69 30.24 -0.15 -1.52
C ASP A 69 29.76 -0.23 -0.05
N PHE A 70 30.56 0.26 0.90
CA PHE A 70 30.08 0.47 2.27
C PHE A 70 28.88 1.42 2.35
N ILE A 71 28.78 2.38 1.44
CA ILE A 71 27.64 3.31 1.40
C ILE A 71 26.42 2.60 0.82
N ASN A 72 26.59 1.82 -0.25
CA ASN A 72 25.50 1.09 -0.89
C ASN A 72 24.87 0.06 0.05
N GLU A 73 25.66 -0.51 0.95
CA GLU A 73 25.27 -1.59 1.87
C GLU A 73 25.28 -1.15 3.35
N PHE A 74 25.15 0.14 3.62
CA PHE A 74 25.32 0.74 4.95
C PHE A 74 24.53 0.02 6.05
N GLU A 75 23.25 -0.18 5.83
CA GLU A 75 22.36 -0.83 6.80
C GLU A 75 22.69 -2.30 7.02
N LEU A 76 23.26 -2.99 6.03
CA LEU A 76 23.71 -4.38 6.18
C LEU A 76 24.90 -4.47 7.13
N TYR A 77 25.88 -3.55 7.04
CA TYR A 77 26.98 -3.47 8.00
C TYR A 77 26.51 -3.04 9.39
N TRP A 78 25.58 -2.07 9.43
CA TRP A 78 25.00 -1.64 10.70
C TRP A 78 24.30 -2.79 11.44
N ALA A 79 23.54 -3.63 10.72
CA ALA A 79 22.84 -4.78 11.26
C ALA A 79 23.78 -5.85 11.86
N GLN A 80 25.03 -5.91 11.39
CA GLN A 80 26.03 -6.88 11.87
C GLN A 80 26.81 -6.41 13.11
N LEU A 81 26.59 -5.18 13.57
CA LEU A 81 27.19 -4.70 14.81
C LEU A 81 26.74 -5.54 16.00
N LYS A 82 27.66 -5.73 16.95
CA LYS A 82 27.39 -6.52 18.14
C LYS A 82 26.17 -5.98 18.92
N ASP A 83 25.28 -6.88 19.31
CA ASP A 83 24.06 -6.59 20.07
C ASP A 83 23.09 -5.63 19.35
N CYS A 84 23.15 -5.57 18.02
CA CYS A 84 22.22 -4.78 17.21
C CYS A 84 20.77 -5.25 17.44
N ARG A 85 19.86 -4.30 17.66
CA ARG A 85 18.45 -4.53 17.98
C ARG A 85 17.58 -3.94 16.87
N ILE A 86 16.50 -4.59 16.53
CA ILE A 86 15.56 -4.09 15.52
C ILE A 86 14.71 -2.94 16.07
N ALA A 87 14.53 -1.90 15.26
CA ALA A 87 13.59 -0.82 15.49
C ALA A 87 12.77 -0.55 14.22
N HIS A 88 11.44 -0.65 14.31
CA HIS A 88 10.54 -0.31 13.20
C HIS A 88 10.32 1.20 13.18
N LEU A 89 10.59 1.83 12.04
CA LEU A 89 10.56 3.29 11.88
C LEU A 89 9.47 3.71 10.89
N ALA A 90 8.40 4.34 11.40
CA ALA A 90 7.32 4.93 10.61
C ALA A 90 7.26 6.45 10.84
N VAL A 91 8.29 7.13 10.39
CA VAL A 91 8.48 8.57 10.53
C VAL A 91 8.60 9.19 9.14
N LYS A 92 7.97 10.34 8.92
CA LYS A 92 8.08 11.08 7.66
C LYS A 92 9.49 11.62 7.48
N THR A 93 10.02 11.48 6.28
CA THR A 93 11.31 12.04 5.89
C THR A 93 11.11 13.47 5.39
N ASP A 94 10.91 14.41 6.32
CA ASP A 94 10.60 15.82 6.03
C ASP A 94 11.78 16.78 6.25
N ARG A 95 12.97 16.20 6.46
CA ARG A 95 14.23 16.93 6.62
C ARG A 95 14.31 17.85 7.84
N LYS A 96 13.60 17.54 8.94
CA LYS A 96 13.57 18.34 10.16
C LYS A 96 14.02 17.55 11.38
N ASN A 97 14.87 18.17 12.18
CA ASN A 97 15.24 17.70 13.52
C ASN A 97 14.03 17.83 14.45
N ARG A 98 13.69 16.78 15.21
CA ARG A 98 12.52 16.78 16.10
C ARG A 98 12.51 15.67 17.12
N ILE A 99 11.53 15.73 18.01
CA ILE A 99 11.20 14.62 18.91
C ILE A 99 10.09 13.79 18.26
N VAL A 100 10.33 12.49 18.10
CA VAL A 100 9.35 11.50 17.68
C VAL A 100 8.99 10.59 18.83
N LYS A 101 7.98 9.74 18.68
CA LYS A 101 7.47 8.88 19.76
C LYS A 101 7.85 7.43 19.53
N GLY A 102 8.19 6.74 20.61
CA GLY A 102 8.49 5.32 20.53
C GLY A 102 7.80 4.51 21.63
N GLY A 103 7.74 3.21 21.42
CA GLY A 103 7.21 2.25 22.36
C GLY A 103 7.83 0.87 22.19
N ILE A 104 7.74 0.06 23.23
CA ILE A 104 8.19 -1.34 23.23
C ILE A 104 6.99 -2.20 23.59
N LYS A 105 6.67 -3.17 22.74
CA LYS A 105 5.58 -4.10 23.00
C LYS A 105 5.90 -4.94 24.25
N LYS A 106 4.98 -4.97 25.20
CA LYS A 106 5.13 -5.84 26.39
C LYS A 106 5.19 -7.30 25.95
N ILE A 107 6.27 -7.98 26.33
CA ILE A 107 6.44 -9.39 26.08
C ILE A 107 6.00 -10.13 27.34
N PRO A 108 5.00 -11.02 27.30
CA PRO A 108 4.61 -11.80 28.47
C PRO A 108 5.73 -12.78 28.84
N GLN A 109 5.97 -12.94 30.16
CA GLN A 109 6.88 -13.97 30.66
C GLN A 109 6.28 -15.35 30.37
N LYS A 110 7.08 -16.26 29.82
CA LYS A 110 6.64 -17.65 29.55
C LYS A 110 6.55 -18.42 30.86
N LYS A 111 5.61 -19.38 30.95
CA LYS A 111 5.56 -20.32 32.10
C LYS A 111 6.90 -21.02 32.23
N LYS A 112 7.49 -21.01 33.46
CA LYS A 112 8.80 -21.59 33.78
C LYS A 112 10.04 -20.88 33.18
N GLU A 113 9.91 -19.70 32.58
CA GLU A 113 11.05 -18.92 32.10
C GLU A 113 11.79 -18.29 33.28
N LYS A 114 13.13 -18.47 33.34
CA LYS A 114 13.97 -17.82 34.33
C LYS A 114 13.98 -16.31 34.13
N GLN A 115 14.01 -15.55 35.23
CA GLN A 115 14.01 -14.08 35.18
C GLN A 115 15.13 -13.51 34.32
N ILE A 116 16.31 -14.12 34.33
CA ILE A 116 17.45 -13.68 33.48
C ILE A 116 17.15 -13.86 31.98
N GLU A 117 16.50 -14.96 31.60
CA GLU A 117 16.14 -15.25 30.22
C GLU A 117 15.04 -14.29 29.75
N TYR A 118 14.05 -14.02 30.60
CA TYR A 118 13.02 -13.03 30.36
C TYR A 118 13.60 -11.64 30.11
N ILE A 119 14.53 -11.18 31.00
CA ILE A 119 15.19 -9.88 30.84
C ILE A 119 15.99 -9.82 29.53
N LYS A 120 16.74 -10.89 29.19
CA LYS A 120 17.47 -10.95 27.90
C LYS A 120 16.54 -10.85 26.70
N ARG A 121 15.37 -11.50 26.76
CA ARG A 121 14.37 -11.45 25.70
C ARG A 121 13.71 -10.06 25.60
N CYS A 122 13.41 -9.43 26.71
CA CYS A 122 12.90 -8.05 26.74
C CYS A 122 13.91 -7.04 26.15
N LYS A 123 15.21 -7.22 26.43
CA LYS A 123 16.27 -6.38 25.84
C LYS A 123 16.39 -6.52 24.31
N LYS A 124 15.95 -7.65 23.74
CA LYS A 124 15.96 -7.91 22.29
C LYS A 124 14.62 -7.60 21.62
N ALA A 125 13.60 -7.21 22.39
CA ALA A 125 12.30 -6.87 21.84
C ALA A 125 12.40 -5.68 20.86
N PRO A 126 11.73 -5.71 19.71
CA PRO A 126 11.80 -4.61 18.77
C PRO A 126 11.25 -3.32 19.40
N ILE A 127 11.83 -2.20 18.99
CA ILE A 127 11.35 -0.86 19.32
C ILE A 127 10.50 -0.39 18.16
N TYR A 128 9.42 0.32 18.44
CA TYR A 128 8.54 0.88 17.41
C TYR A 128 8.58 2.38 17.53
N ILE A 129 8.85 3.06 16.42
CA ILE A 129 9.08 4.50 16.36
C ILE A 129 8.11 5.09 15.32
N GLY A 130 7.31 6.05 15.74
CA GLY A 130 6.34 6.73 14.89
C GLY A 130 6.41 8.24 15.09
N GLU A 131 5.80 8.99 14.19
CA GLU A 131 5.79 10.46 14.20
C GLU A 131 5.18 11.00 15.51
N ASN A 132 4.09 10.38 15.97
CA ASN A 132 3.34 10.73 17.16
C ASN A 132 2.75 9.48 17.82
N VAL A 133 1.98 9.67 18.89
CA VAL A 133 1.32 8.55 19.60
C VAL A 133 0.31 7.82 18.72
N GLU A 134 -0.39 8.53 17.84
CA GLU A 134 -1.37 7.96 16.92
C GLU A 134 -0.72 6.96 15.95
N SER A 135 0.44 7.31 15.39
CA SER A 135 1.17 6.42 14.48
C SER A 135 1.66 5.12 15.13
N LEU A 136 1.72 5.04 16.47
CA LEU A 136 2.05 3.81 17.20
C LEU A 136 0.87 2.83 17.30
N LYS A 137 -0.36 3.27 17.06
CA LYS A 137 -1.56 2.41 17.09
C LYS A 137 -1.49 1.27 16.07
N ARG A 138 -0.85 1.48 14.93
CA ARG A 138 -0.65 0.44 13.91
C ARG A 138 0.02 -0.83 14.45
N TRP A 139 0.77 -0.72 15.53
CA TRP A 139 1.44 -1.84 16.19
C TRP A 139 0.75 -2.30 17.48
N ASN A 140 -0.47 -1.82 17.76
CA ASN A 140 -1.23 -2.07 18.99
C ASN A 140 -0.46 -1.64 20.27
N LEU A 141 0.16 -0.46 20.22
CA LEU A 141 0.99 0.08 21.33
C LEU A 141 0.27 1.17 22.15
N GLU A 142 -1.04 1.31 22.03
CA GLU A 142 -1.84 2.34 22.69
C GLU A 142 -1.73 2.33 24.22
N LYS A 143 -1.51 1.14 24.81
CA LYS A 143 -1.42 0.92 26.25
C LYS A 143 0.01 0.77 26.75
N THR A 144 1.01 1.09 25.95
CA THR A 144 2.42 1.00 26.36
C THR A 144 2.95 2.37 26.76
N PRO A 145 3.93 2.43 27.68
CA PRO A 145 4.62 3.68 27.99
C PRO A 145 5.26 4.25 26.71
N VAL A 146 4.97 5.51 26.44
CA VAL A 146 5.51 6.24 25.29
C VAL A 146 6.82 6.89 25.68
N MET A 147 7.84 6.73 24.82
CA MET A 147 9.16 7.33 24.98
C MET A 147 9.33 8.48 23.98
N ASN A 148 10.02 9.54 24.41
CA ASN A 148 10.53 10.56 23.50
C ASN A 148 11.82 10.08 22.87
N ILE A 149 11.93 10.20 21.55
CA ILE A 149 13.09 9.77 20.75
C ILE A 149 13.60 10.97 19.99
N ALA A 150 14.89 11.23 20.09
CA ALA A 150 15.53 12.29 19.32
C ALA A 150 15.72 11.84 17.86
N TYR A 151 15.22 12.58 16.91
CA TYR A 151 15.36 12.33 15.49
C TYR A 151 16.14 13.47 14.85
N PHE A 152 17.28 13.16 14.27
CA PHE A 152 18.17 14.11 13.65
C PHE A 152 18.38 13.82 12.17
N VAL A 153 18.45 14.89 11.39
CA VAL A 153 18.73 14.84 9.95
C VAL A 153 20.12 15.41 9.70
N ILE A 154 20.97 14.62 9.08
CA ILE A 154 22.36 14.96 8.79
C ILE A 154 22.55 15.11 7.29
N TYR A 155 23.12 16.24 6.89
CA TYR A 155 23.65 16.48 5.56
C TYR A 155 25.16 16.56 5.65
N SER A 156 25.86 15.70 4.92
CA SER A 156 27.31 15.69 4.92
C SER A 156 27.87 15.89 3.51
N GLU A 157 28.86 16.77 3.39
CA GLU A 157 29.64 16.94 2.15
C GLU A 157 30.65 15.80 1.95
N LYS A 158 30.96 15.05 3.01
CA LYS A 158 31.86 13.89 2.99
C LYS A 158 31.08 12.62 3.28
N TYR A 159 31.51 11.51 2.69
CA TYR A 159 30.92 10.22 2.97
C TYR A 159 31.04 9.84 4.45
N ILE A 160 29.93 9.49 5.06
CA ILE A 160 29.85 8.88 6.40
C ILE A 160 29.78 7.37 6.18
N PHE A 161 30.81 6.66 6.61
CA PHE A 161 30.91 5.20 6.48
C PHE A 161 30.33 4.49 7.71
N PRO A 162 29.81 3.24 7.58
CA PRO A 162 29.44 2.45 8.73
C PRO A 162 30.67 2.11 9.58
N PRO A 163 30.53 1.94 10.90
CA PRO A 163 31.64 1.56 11.77
C PRO A 163 32.12 0.13 11.47
N ASP A 164 33.36 -0.18 11.86
CA ASP A 164 33.93 -1.52 11.72
C ASP A 164 33.13 -2.55 12.53
N ILE A 165 32.45 -3.47 11.86
CA ILE A 165 31.56 -4.49 12.44
C ILE A 165 32.27 -5.47 13.38
N ARG A 166 33.60 -5.58 13.31
CA ARG A 166 34.43 -6.42 14.18
C ARG A 166 34.63 -5.77 15.56
N LYS A 167 34.37 -4.48 15.65
CA LYS A 167 34.51 -3.68 16.87
C LYS A 167 33.16 -3.37 17.49
N LYS A 168 33.17 -3.10 18.79
CA LYS A 168 31.98 -2.58 19.47
C LYS A 168 31.76 -1.13 19.02
N LEU A 169 30.48 -0.75 18.82
CA LEU A 169 30.12 0.62 18.49
C LEU A 169 30.68 1.59 19.55
N SER A 170 31.45 2.59 19.09
CA SER A 170 32.13 3.54 19.96
C SER A 170 31.30 4.80 20.20
N ILE A 171 31.56 5.46 21.35
CA ILE A 171 30.99 6.77 21.67
C ILE A 171 31.50 7.86 20.70
N ASP A 172 32.73 7.71 20.21
CA ASP A 172 33.33 8.65 19.26
C ASP A 172 32.55 8.69 17.94
N TYR A 173 32.07 7.50 17.49
CA TYR A 173 31.21 7.45 16.29
C TYR A 173 29.88 8.18 16.50
N LEU A 174 29.24 7.98 17.66
CA LEU A 174 28.02 8.72 18.03
C LEU A 174 28.29 10.23 18.09
N ASN A 175 29.33 10.64 18.77
CA ASN A 175 29.68 12.06 18.92
C ASN A 175 30.02 12.69 17.56
N ALA A 176 30.70 11.96 16.67
CA ALA A 176 30.93 12.42 15.30
C ALA A 176 29.63 12.69 14.53
N LEU A 177 28.58 11.88 14.72
CA LEU A 177 27.27 12.15 14.13
C LEU A 177 26.57 13.36 14.79
N LEU A 178 26.66 13.49 16.11
CA LEU A 178 26.05 14.62 16.83
C LEU A 178 26.66 15.98 16.44
N HIS A 179 27.94 16.01 16.04
CA HIS A 179 28.61 17.24 15.58
C HIS A 179 28.01 17.83 14.29
N PHE A 180 27.26 17.05 13.51
CA PHE A 180 26.52 17.57 12.35
C PHE A 180 25.25 18.33 12.74
N VAL A 181 24.81 18.20 14.01
CA VAL A 181 23.57 18.82 14.49
C VAL A 181 23.93 20.14 15.19
N PRO A 182 23.31 21.29 14.83
CA PRO A 182 23.54 22.56 15.51
C PRO A 182 23.28 22.47 17.01
N GLU A 183 24.15 23.05 17.83
CA GLU A 183 24.07 22.95 19.30
C GLU A 183 22.72 23.38 19.86
N GLY A 184 22.16 24.46 19.34
CA GLY A 184 20.85 24.99 19.77
C GLY A 184 19.71 24.00 19.53
N GLU A 185 19.71 23.31 18.38
CA GLU A 185 18.72 22.28 18.06
C GLU A 185 18.95 21.01 18.90
N LEU A 186 20.20 20.60 19.05
CA LEU A 186 20.57 19.47 19.86
C LEU A 186 20.07 19.63 21.32
N ALA A 187 20.31 20.81 21.92
CA ALA A 187 19.89 21.13 23.29
C ALA A 187 18.35 21.22 23.44
N SER A 188 17.64 21.61 22.39
CA SER A 188 16.17 21.68 22.41
C SER A 188 15.50 20.30 22.33
N ILE A 189 16.16 19.34 21.66
CA ILE A 189 15.62 17.99 21.43
C ILE A 189 16.12 16.99 22.46
N MET A 190 17.37 17.12 22.90
CA MET A 190 18.00 16.23 23.88
C MET A 190 18.26 16.97 25.19
N PRO A 191 17.60 16.58 26.30
CA PRO A 191 17.87 17.16 27.62
C PRO A 191 19.34 16.98 28.03
N ARG A 192 19.91 17.99 28.71
CA ARG A 192 21.30 17.94 29.20
C ARG A 192 21.50 16.97 30.37
N SER A 193 20.40 16.63 31.08
CA SER A 193 20.44 15.71 32.23
C SER A 193 20.89 14.32 31.85
N ARG A 194 21.53 13.61 32.78
CA ARG A 194 21.89 12.20 32.59
C ARG A 194 20.65 11.32 32.59
N GLN A 195 20.42 10.63 31.47
CA GLN A 195 19.28 9.72 31.32
C GLN A 195 19.49 8.74 30.16
N ASP A 196 18.68 7.69 30.15
CA ASP A 196 18.60 6.79 29.01
C ASP A 196 17.85 7.47 27.87
N ARG A 197 18.28 7.22 26.63
CA ARG A 197 17.68 7.83 25.44
C ARG A 197 17.84 6.98 24.19
N ILE A 198 16.99 7.24 23.22
CA ILE A 198 17.13 6.71 21.87
C ILE A 198 17.34 7.90 20.94
N VAL A 199 18.29 7.75 20.03
CA VAL A 199 18.59 8.72 18.99
C VAL A 199 18.51 8.01 17.66
N VAL A 200 17.87 8.63 16.68
CA VAL A 200 17.78 8.19 15.29
C VAL A 200 18.41 9.25 14.41
N PHE A 201 19.22 8.83 13.46
CA PHE A 201 19.82 9.68 12.45
C PHE A 201 19.31 9.29 11.06
N GLU A 202 18.81 10.27 10.33
CA GLU A 202 18.58 10.25 8.89
C GLU A 202 19.81 10.89 8.24
N ILE A 203 20.65 10.08 7.59
CA ILE A 203 21.93 10.51 7.03
C ILE A 203 21.81 10.63 5.52
N HIS A 204 21.95 11.85 5.00
CA HIS A 204 22.00 12.12 3.57
C HIS A 204 23.45 12.15 3.09
N GLN A 205 23.79 11.19 2.23
CA GLN A 205 25.11 11.06 1.65
C GLN A 205 25.31 11.99 0.43
N PRO A 206 26.54 12.37 0.09
CA PRO A 206 26.84 13.15 -1.13
C PRO A 206 26.35 12.49 -2.43
N SER A 207 26.25 11.17 -2.44
CA SER A 207 25.69 10.38 -3.56
C SER A 207 24.18 10.50 -3.73
N GLY A 208 23.47 11.20 -2.84
CA GLY A 208 22.00 11.27 -2.81
C GLY A 208 21.32 10.11 -2.08
N GLN A 209 22.06 9.12 -1.63
CA GLN A 209 21.53 8.02 -0.81
C GLN A 209 21.21 8.51 0.60
N THR A 210 20.18 7.92 1.20
CA THR A 210 19.75 8.25 2.57
C THR A 210 19.74 6.98 3.41
N HIS A 211 20.44 7.03 4.55
CA HIS A 211 20.55 5.93 5.50
C HIS A 211 19.89 6.27 6.82
N PHE A 212 19.35 5.25 7.48
CA PHE A 212 18.69 5.39 8.78
C PHE A 212 19.39 4.50 9.80
N VAL A 213 19.93 5.12 10.84
CA VAL A 213 20.57 4.40 11.94
C VAL A 213 20.05 4.90 13.28
N GLY A 214 20.00 4.02 14.25
CA GLY A 214 19.59 4.38 15.58
C GLY A 214 20.54 3.84 16.65
N MET A 215 20.45 4.43 17.82
CA MET A 215 21.21 4.01 18.98
C MET A 215 20.36 4.15 20.24
N TYR A 216 20.34 3.08 21.06
CA TYR A 216 19.92 3.18 22.45
C TYR A 216 21.15 3.49 23.30
N ILE A 217 21.04 4.52 24.11
CA ILE A 217 22.12 5.07 24.93
C ILE A 217 21.68 4.96 26.38
N LYS A 218 22.39 4.15 27.16
CA LYS A 218 22.16 4.04 28.59
C LYS A 218 23.02 5.06 29.34
N GLY A 219 22.37 5.87 30.18
CA GLY A 219 23.04 6.99 30.84
C GLY A 219 23.38 8.10 29.85
N GLY A 220 24.51 8.74 30.05
CA GLY A 220 24.99 9.80 29.17
C GLY A 220 24.42 11.19 29.50
N MET A 221 25.29 12.16 29.51
CA MET A 221 25.02 13.56 29.77
C MET A 221 25.46 14.37 28.55
N LEU A 222 24.56 15.19 28.02
CA LEU A 222 24.86 16.05 26.90
C LEU A 222 25.68 17.25 27.39
N LYS A 223 26.86 17.44 26.80
CA LYS A 223 27.73 18.60 27.00
C LYS A 223 28.08 19.18 25.63
N GLU A 224 27.67 20.40 25.39
CA GLU A 224 27.77 21.01 24.05
C GLU A 224 27.16 20.09 22.95
N THR A 225 27.97 19.58 22.05
CA THR A 225 27.57 18.68 20.97
C THR A 225 28.02 17.22 21.20
N SER A 226 28.41 16.84 22.41
CA SER A 226 28.94 15.52 22.73
C SER A 226 28.21 14.89 23.91
N LEU A 227 28.12 13.57 23.91
CA LEU A 227 27.66 12.80 25.06
C LEU A 227 28.84 12.27 25.86
N GLU A 228 28.82 12.52 27.15
CA GLU A 228 29.78 12.02 28.12
C GLU A 228 29.12 11.03 29.09
N LYS A 229 29.90 10.21 29.79
CA LYS A 229 29.44 9.28 30.83
C LYS A 229 28.42 8.25 30.37
N VAL A 230 28.51 7.83 29.08
CA VAL A 230 27.69 6.76 28.52
C VAL A 230 28.10 5.42 29.14
N GLU A 231 27.14 4.67 29.70
CA GLU A 231 27.36 3.35 30.28
C GLU A 231 27.28 2.23 29.24
N GLU A 232 26.33 2.31 28.36
CA GLU A 232 26.08 1.32 27.31
C GLU A 232 25.58 2.01 26.03
N LEU A 233 26.12 1.57 24.89
CA LEU A 233 25.67 2.02 23.58
C LEU A 233 25.28 0.79 22.75
N GLN A 234 24.00 0.72 22.36
CA GLN A 234 23.45 -0.39 21.60
C GLN A 234 22.98 0.12 20.23
N PRO A 235 23.50 -0.44 19.12
CA PRO A 235 23.02 -0.09 17.77
C PRO A 235 21.57 -0.58 17.57
N LEU A 236 20.80 0.21 16.80
CA LEU A 236 19.45 -0.11 16.39
C LEU A 236 19.38 -0.14 14.87
N LEU A 237 19.00 -1.29 14.30
CA LEU A 237 18.70 -1.41 12.89
C LEU A 237 17.32 -0.81 12.64
N MET A 238 17.24 0.19 11.77
CA MET A 238 16.00 0.86 11.41
C MET A 238 15.31 0.12 10.26
N GLU A 239 14.28 -0.68 10.57
CA GLU A 239 13.39 -1.25 9.57
C GLU A 239 12.30 -0.23 9.22
N ARG A 240 12.41 0.36 8.04
CA ARG A 240 11.49 1.39 7.59
C ARG A 240 10.09 0.83 7.35
N ALA A 241 9.10 1.50 7.91
CA ALA A 241 7.67 1.18 7.81
C ALA A 241 6.83 2.41 7.39
N ASP A 242 7.47 3.47 6.90
CA ASP A 242 6.78 4.62 6.30
C ASP A 242 6.28 4.27 4.89
N LYS A 243 5.16 4.87 4.51
CA LYS A 243 4.50 4.59 3.23
C LYS A 243 5.44 4.78 2.03
N LYS A 244 6.19 5.89 1.99
CA LYS A 244 7.09 6.21 0.89
C LYS A 244 8.12 5.10 0.63
N PHE A 245 8.67 4.52 1.70
CA PHE A 245 9.61 3.40 1.59
C PHE A 245 8.93 2.11 1.15
N LEU A 246 7.77 1.78 1.75
CA LEU A 246 7.04 0.55 1.44
C LEU A 246 6.55 0.54 -0.01
N MET A 247 6.11 1.68 -0.52
CA MET A 247 5.63 1.85 -1.89
C MET A 247 6.73 1.68 -2.94
N LYS A 248 8.02 1.89 -2.61
CA LYS A 248 9.12 1.65 -3.57
C LYS A 248 9.18 0.24 -4.13
N ARG A 249 8.62 -0.75 -3.43
CA ARG A 249 8.53 -2.13 -3.91
C ARG A 249 7.35 -2.37 -4.86
N VAL A 250 6.41 -1.45 -4.91
CA VAL A 250 5.13 -1.60 -5.64
C VAL A 250 5.10 -0.72 -6.88
N THR A 251 5.73 0.46 -6.80
CA THR A 251 5.72 1.44 -7.90
C THR A 251 7.09 2.07 -8.09
N GLU A 252 7.45 2.31 -9.34
CA GLU A 252 8.69 3.04 -9.70
C GLU A 252 8.55 4.57 -9.58
N GLN A 253 7.35 5.09 -9.32
CA GLN A 253 7.05 6.52 -9.39
C GLN A 253 6.54 7.08 -8.06
N ASP A 254 7.15 8.18 -7.62
CA ASP A 254 6.56 9.15 -6.69
C ASP A 254 5.46 9.92 -7.45
N SER A 255 4.29 9.32 -7.68
CA SER A 255 3.27 10.01 -8.45
C SER A 255 2.39 10.87 -7.53
N GLU A 256 2.21 12.14 -7.90
CA GLU A 256 1.22 13.06 -7.33
C GLU A 256 -0.20 12.47 -7.40
N ASN A 257 -0.43 11.52 -8.32
CA ASN A 257 -1.72 10.86 -8.56
C ASN A 257 -2.28 10.14 -7.33
N TYR A 258 -1.45 9.75 -6.36
CA TYR A 258 -1.94 9.13 -5.11
C TYR A 258 -2.61 10.10 -4.15
N LYS A 259 -2.47 11.42 -4.37
CA LYS A 259 -3.11 12.46 -3.57
C LYS A 259 -4.52 12.81 -4.05
N ASN A 260 -4.95 12.26 -5.18
CA ASN A 260 -6.29 12.50 -5.71
C ASN A 260 -7.35 12.01 -4.73
N ARG A 261 -8.38 12.83 -4.56
CA ARG A 261 -9.56 12.52 -3.74
C ARG A 261 -10.53 11.66 -4.55
N ILE A 262 -10.86 10.49 -4.03
CA ILE A 262 -11.76 9.55 -4.71
C ILE A 262 -12.99 9.33 -3.83
N LEU A 263 -14.17 9.55 -4.41
CA LEU A 263 -15.46 9.18 -3.81
C LEU A 263 -15.86 7.80 -4.30
N ILE A 264 -16.18 6.89 -3.38
CA ILE A 264 -16.69 5.56 -3.68
C ILE A 264 -18.10 5.40 -3.10
N ILE A 265 -19.08 5.20 -3.97
CA ILE A 265 -20.48 4.98 -3.64
C ILE A 265 -20.75 3.48 -3.66
N GLY A 266 -21.10 2.92 -2.51
CA GLY A 266 -21.35 1.49 -2.32
C GLY A 266 -20.11 0.73 -1.83
N CYS A 267 -20.25 0.14 -0.64
CA CYS A 267 -19.23 -0.65 0.05
C CYS A 267 -19.58 -2.16 0.05
N GLY A 268 -20.30 -2.63 -0.96
CA GLY A 268 -20.70 -4.03 -1.10
C GLY A 268 -19.57 -4.95 -1.58
N SER A 269 -19.95 -6.06 -2.21
CA SER A 269 -19.00 -7.09 -2.67
C SER A 269 -17.94 -6.58 -3.65
N VAL A 270 -18.30 -5.68 -4.57
CA VAL A 270 -17.34 -5.06 -5.51
C VAL A 270 -16.63 -3.87 -4.84
N GLY A 271 -17.42 -2.93 -4.28
CA GLY A 271 -16.88 -1.70 -3.70
C GLY A 271 -15.90 -1.94 -2.55
N GLY A 272 -16.20 -2.92 -1.66
CA GLY A 272 -15.30 -3.29 -0.57
C GLY A 272 -13.92 -3.73 -1.06
N HIS A 273 -13.86 -4.53 -2.12
CA HIS A 273 -12.59 -4.92 -2.74
C HIS A 273 -11.90 -3.73 -3.42
N VAL A 274 -12.63 -2.91 -4.18
CA VAL A 274 -12.10 -1.70 -4.83
C VAL A 274 -11.45 -0.77 -3.81
N ILE A 275 -12.14 -0.46 -2.70
CA ILE A 275 -11.65 0.42 -1.64
C ILE A 275 -10.35 -0.12 -1.03
N CYS A 276 -10.31 -1.40 -0.69
CA CYS A 276 -9.11 -2.02 -0.11
C CYS A 276 -7.92 -2.03 -1.07
N GLU A 277 -8.16 -2.33 -2.35
CA GLU A 277 -7.07 -2.38 -3.33
C GLU A 277 -6.60 -0.99 -3.76
N LEU A 278 -7.47 0.03 -3.82
CA LEU A 278 -7.06 1.44 -4.00
C LEU A 278 -6.16 1.89 -2.84
N ALA A 279 -6.53 1.57 -1.61
CA ALA A 279 -5.69 1.86 -0.44
C ALA A 279 -4.32 1.18 -0.53
N LYS A 280 -4.26 -0.11 -0.93
CA LYS A 280 -3.01 -0.85 -1.14
C LYS A 280 -2.20 -0.31 -2.33
N ALA A 281 -2.88 0.15 -3.38
CA ALA A 281 -2.24 0.80 -4.52
C ALA A 281 -1.64 2.17 -4.17
N GLY A 282 -1.94 2.70 -2.98
CA GLY A 282 -1.32 3.90 -2.44
C GLY A 282 -2.17 5.16 -2.48
N TYR A 283 -3.43 5.11 -2.96
CA TYR A 283 -4.33 6.27 -2.92
C TYR A 283 -4.59 6.70 -1.48
N GLU A 284 -4.48 8.01 -1.21
CA GLU A 284 -4.36 8.54 0.16
C GLU A 284 -5.66 9.11 0.73
N ASP A 285 -6.56 9.62 -0.11
CA ASP A 285 -7.79 10.30 0.32
C ASP A 285 -9.02 9.65 -0.32
N LEU A 286 -9.69 8.79 0.45
CA LEU A 286 -10.86 8.05 0.02
C LEU A 286 -12.07 8.48 0.86
N THR A 287 -13.16 8.89 0.20
CA THR A 287 -14.47 9.07 0.83
C THR A 287 -15.36 7.90 0.42
N ILE A 288 -15.94 7.21 1.39
CA ILE A 288 -16.77 6.01 1.14
C ILE A 288 -18.16 6.16 1.73
N VAL A 289 -19.18 5.91 0.93
CA VAL A 289 -20.59 6.11 1.27
C VAL A 289 -21.36 4.81 1.12
N ASP A 290 -22.00 4.35 2.19
CA ASP A 290 -22.89 3.20 2.19
C ASP A 290 -23.75 3.19 3.46
N TYR A 291 -25.07 3.12 3.32
CA TYR A 291 -26.01 3.10 4.43
C TYR A 291 -26.24 1.71 5.02
N GLU A 292 -25.76 0.66 4.35
CA GLU A 292 -26.01 -0.71 4.76
C GLU A 292 -25.05 -1.22 5.82
N LYS A 293 -25.56 -2.11 6.67
CA LYS A 293 -24.75 -2.91 7.59
C LYS A 293 -24.31 -4.21 6.93
N LEU A 294 -23.15 -4.70 7.35
CA LEU A 294 -22.65 -6.00 6.94
C LEU A 294 -23.48 -7.11 7.59
N THR A 295 -23.98 -8.07 6.79
CA THR A 295 -24.71 -9.25 7.26
C THR A 295 -23.92 -10.53 7.00
N GLU A 296 -24.28 -11.63 7.66
CA GLU A 296 -23.66 -12.94 7.43
C GLU A 296 -23.76 -13.38 5.96
N GLU A 297 -24.83 -13.03 5.25
CA GLU A 297 -25.08 -13.36 3.84
C GLU A 297 -24.03 -12.72 2.89
N ASN A 298 -23.35 -11.69 3.34
CA ASN A 298 -22.32 -10.99 2.56
C ASN A 298 -20.94 -11.67 2.62
N ILE A 299 -20.66 -12.44 3.67
CA ILE A 299 -19.30 -12.84 4.08
C ILE A 299 -18.50 -13.55 2.97
N PHE A 300 -19.13 -14.44 2.21
CA PHE A 300 -18.44 -15.22 1.17
C PHE A 300 -18.13 -14.42 -0.11
N ARG A 301 -18.59 -13.17 -0.21
CA ARG A 301 -18.29 -12.29 -1.35
C ARG A 301 -17.79 -10.91 -0.96
N HIS A 302 -17.69 -10.62 0.34
CA HIS A 302 -17.21 -9.36 0.88
C HIS A 302 -15.78 -9.50 1.40
N VAL A 303 -14.99 -8.42 1.34
CA VAL A 303 -13.60 -8.41 1.84
C VAL A 303 -13.50 -8.53 3.36
N LEU A 304 -14.54 -8.08 4.07
CA LEU A 304 -14.64 -8.18 5.53
C LEU A 304 -15.19 -9.55 5.97
N GLY A 305 -14.75 -10.01 7.14
CA GLY A 305 -15.18 -11.26 7.76
C GLY A 305 -16.20 -11.07 8.90
N MET A 306 -16.51 -12.18 9.58
CA MET A 306 -17.52 -12.29 10.64
C MET A 306 -17.37 -11.28 11.79
N GLU A 307 -16.16 -10.83 12.11
CA GLU A 307 -15.93 -9.88 13.21
C GLU A 307 -16.57 -8.50 12.97
N TYR A 308 -16.97 -8.20 11.72
CA TYR A 308 -17.56 -6.91 11.32
C TYR A 308 -19.08 -6.96 11.10
N VAL A 309 -19.72 -8.13 11.28
CA VAL A 309 -21.17 -8.29 11.12
C VAL A 309 -21.92 -7.33 12.05
N ASN A 310 -23.04 -6.77 11.59
CA ASN A 310 -23.89 -5.76 12.22
C ASN A 310 -23.27 -4.34 12.31
N ARG A 311 -22.08 -4.09 11.77
CA ARG A 311 -21.51 -2.74 11.64
C ARG A 311 -21.85 -2.16 10.27
N TYR A 312 -21.94 -0.83 10.15
CA TYR A 312 -22.01 -0.17 8.85
C TYR A 312 -20.80 -0.55 8.00
N LYS A 313 -21.04 -0.90 6.72
CA LYS A 313 -20.00 -1.40 5.82
C LYS A 313 -18.85 -0.41 5.65
N CYS A 314 -19.18 0.88 5.46
CA CYS A 314 -18.19 1.95 5.33
C CYS A 314 -17.30 2.10 6.58
N GLU A 315 -17.89 2.12 7.80
CA GLU A 315 -17.14 2.21 9.06
C GLU A 315 -16.27 0.99 9.33
N ALA A 316 -16.81 -0.20 9.01
CA ALA A 316 -16.09 -1.46 9.17
C ALA A 316 -14.87 -1.54 8.22
N LEU A 317 -15.02 -1.10 6.96
CA LEU A 317 -13.91 -1.00 5.99
C LEU A 317 -12.86 0.00 6.46
N ASN A 318 -13.25 1.17 6.94
CA ASN A 318 -12.32 2.13 7.52
C ASN A 318 -11.52 1.49 8.66
N THR A 319 -12.20 0.84 9.61
CA THR A 319 -11.53 0.14 10.72
C THR A 319 -10.53 -0.91 10.22
N TYR A 320 -10.93 -1.70 9.23
CA TYR A 320 -10.09 -2.73 8.63
C TYR A 320 -8.85 -2.13 7.95
N ILE A 321 -9.03 -1.09 7.14
CA ILE A 321 -7.94 -0.45 6.37
C ILE A 321 -6.98 0.26 7.32
N GLN A 322 -7.47 1.05 8.28
CA GLN A 322 -6.62 1.74 9.25
C GLN A 322 -5.74 0.78 10.07
N LYS A 323 -6.22 -0.43 10.31
CA LYS A 323 -5.47 -1.48 11.03
C LYS A 323 -4.39 -2.13 10.16
N ASN A 324 -4.59 -2.24 8.85
CA ASN A 324 -3.78 -3.06 7.96
C ASN A 324 -2.92 -2.27 6.96
N ILE A 325 -3.33 -1.06 6.59
CA ILE A 325 -2.68 -0.25 5.55
C ILE A 325 -2.32 1.11 6.15
N PRO A 326 -1.02 1.48 6.18
CA PRO A 326 -0.61 2.74 6.78
C PRO A 326 -0.93 3.96 5.92
N GLU A 327 -1.21 5.08 6.58
CA GLU A 327 -1.24 6.43 5.98
C GLU A 327 -2.28 6.61 4.87
N VAL A 328 -3.46 6.01 5.02
CA VAL A 328 -4.63 6.24 4.17
C VAL A 328 -5.66 7.03 4.98
N LYS A 329 -6.11 8.15 4.46
CA LYS A 329 -7.21 8.93 5.02
C LYS A 329 -8.52 8.41 4.43
N ILE A 330 -9.43 7.96 5.30
CA ILE A 330 -10.77 7.49 4.89
C ILE A 330 -11.83 8.31 5.63
N THR A 331 -12.67 8.98 4.86
CA THR A 331 -13.90 9.60 5.33
C THR A 331 -15.05 8.64 5.07
N THR A 332 -15.93 8.44 6.06
CA THR A 332 -17.06 7.50 5.97
C THR A 332 -18.36 8.20 6.19
N LEU A 333 -19.36 7.92 5.35
CA LEU A 333 -20.74 8.35 5.54
C LEU A 333 -21.65 7.12 5.50
N ALA A 334 -22.36 6.89 6.60
CA ALA A 334 -23.26 5.74 6.78
C ALA A 334 -24.70 6.12 6.41
N GLU A 335 -24.90 6.67 5.22
CA GLU A 335 -26.15 7.20 4.71
C GLU A 335 -26.31 6.96 3.20
N ARG A 336 -27.46 7.31 2.63
CA ARG A 336 -27.68 7.24 1.19
C ARG A 336 -26.94 8.39 0.50
N ILE A 337 -26.42 8.13 -0.68
CA ILE A 337 -25.70 9.16 -1.43
C ILE A 337 -26.62 10.33 -1.83
N GLU A 338 -27.88 10.03 -2.11
CA GLU A 338 -28.88 11.04 -2.46
C GLU A 338 -29.09 12.02 -1.29
N ASP A 339 -29.17 11.50 -0.06
CA ASP A 339 -29.33 12.31 1.15
C ASP A 339 -28.06 13.14 1.41
N ALA A 340 -26.89 12.52 1.33
CA ALA A 340 -25.58 13.18 1.51
C ALA A 340 -25.35 14.36 0.56
N ILE A 341 -25.86 14.27 -0.67
CA ILE A 341 -25.76 15.35 -1.65
C ILE A 341 -26.76 16.47 -1.34
N ILE A 342 -27.98 16.11 -0.95
CA ILE A 342 -29.02 17.09 -0.62
C ILE A 342 -28.66 17.87 0.66
N GLU A 343 -28.04 17.23 1.64
CA GLU A 343 -27.59 17.83 2.90
C GLU A 343 -26.23 18.54 2.77
N GLU A 344 -25.63 18.53 1.58
CA GLU A 344 -24.31 19.12 1.26
C GLU A 344 -23.14 18.48 2.04
N ASP A 345 -23.30 17.28 2.58
CA ASP A 345 -22.22 16.51 3.20
C ASP A 345 -21.24 15.97 2.13
N ILE A 346 -21.71 15.84 0.88
CA ILE A 346 -20.92 15.51 -0.30
C ILE A 346 -21.18 16.52 -1.41
N VAL A 347 -20.10 17.13 -1.89
CA VAL A 347 -20.06 17.96 -3.09
C VAL A 347 -19.19 17.23 -4.12
N PHE A 348 -19.76 16.84 -5.24
CA PHE A 348 -19.05 16.03 -6.24
C PHE A 348 -17.81 16.71 -6.80
N GLU A 349 -17.83 18.05 -6.95
CA GLU A 349 -16.73 18.85 -7.45
C GLU A 349 -15.49 18.82 -6.56
N ASP A 350 -15.63 18.41 -5.31
CA ASP A 350 -14.51 18.25 -4.39
C ASP A 350 -13.61 17.03 -4.68
N TYR A 351 -14.03 16.17 -5.60
CA TYR A 351 -13.35 14.92 -5.91
C TYR A 351 -12.72 14.93 -7.31
N ASN A 352 -11.67 14.16 -7.46
CA ASN A 352 -11.01 13.97 -8.77
C ASN A 352 -11.63 12.81 -9.56
N LEU A 353 -12.30 11.89 -8.85
CA LEU A 353 -12.95 10.72 -9.42
C LEU A 353 -14.08 10.24 -8.52
N ILE A 354 -15.19 9.83 -9.13
CA ILE A 354 -16.30 9.14 -8.47
C ILE A 354 -16.34 7.69 -8.98
N ILE A 355 -16.49 6.72 -8.07
CA ILE A 355 -16.68 5.32 -8.40
C ILE A 355 -18.02 4.86 -7.82
N SER A 356 -18.99 4.52 -8.69
CA SER A 356 -20.24 3.93 -8.27
C SER A 356 -20.17 2.41 -8.37
N ALA A 357 -20.06 1.76 -7.21
CA ALA A 357 -19.93 0.32 -7.06
C ALA A 357 -21.20 -0.33 -6.47
N THR A 358 -22.35 0.31 -6.65
CA THR A 358 -23.63 -0.14 -6.08
C THR A 358 -24.26 -1.30 -6.86
N GLY A 359 -23.94 -1.43 -8.14
CA GLY A 359 -24.62 -2.35 -9.06
C GLY A 359 -26.11 -2.03 -9.28
N ASN A 360 -26.61 -0.92 -8.74
CA ASN A 360 -27.98 -0.48 -8.88
C ASN A 360 -28.11 0.48 -10.05
N HIS A 361 -28.69 0.01 -11.15
CA HIS A 361 -28.87 0.82 -12.35
C HIS A 361 -29.72 2.07 -12.12
N ASN A 362 -30.75 2.02 -11.27
CA ASN A 362 -31.58 3.19 -11.00
C ASN A 362 -30.79 4.30 -10.28
N LEU A 363 -30.00 3.93 -9.29
CA LEU A 363 -29.12 4.87 -8.60
C LEU A 363 -28.05 5.43 -9.55
N ASN A 364 -27.41 4.57 -10.35
CA ASN A 364 -26.42 5.00 -11.32
C ASN A 364 -27.00 5.98 -12.36
N ARG A 365 -28.22 5.76 -12.81
CA ARG A 365 -28.95 6.68 -13.70
C ARG A 365 -29.25 8.02 -13.02
N TRP A 366 -29.64 7.98 -11.75
CA TRP A 366 -29.83 9.19 -10.96
C TRP A 366 -28.53 9.98 -10.81
N VAL A 367 -27.42 9.34 -10.43
CA VAL A 367 -26.09 9.98 -10.35
C VAL A 367 -25.71 10.58 -11.70
N ASN A 368 -25.90 9.86 -12.81
CA ASN A 368 -25.63 10.35 -14.15
C ASN A 368 -26.45 11.60 -14.51
N SER A 369 -27.76 11.60 -14.20
CA SER A 369 -28.61 12.76 -14.44
C SER A 369 -28.20 13.95 -13.60
N TRP A 370 -27.92 13.73 -12.30
CA TRP A 370 -27.45 14.78 -11.40
C TRP A 370 -26.18 15.48 -11.93
N ILE A 371 -25.22 14.69 -12.40
CA ILE A 371 -23.94 15.20 -12.93
C ILE A 371 -24.16 16.01 -14.21
N LEU A 372 -25.02 15.52 -15.10
CA LEU A 372 -25.31 16.19 -16.36
C LEU A 372 -26.12 17.48 -16.16
N ASP A 373 -27.15 17.45 -15.30
CA ASP A 373 -28.00 18.59 -15.00
C ASP A 373 -27.22 19.73 -14.35
N ASN A 374 -26.26 19.41 -13.47
CA ASN A 374 -25.40 20.36 -12.77
C ASN A 374 -24.08 20.65 -13.52
N LYS A 375 -23.85 20.03 -14.69
CA LYS A 375 -22.63 20.20 -15.53
C LYS A 375 -21.33 19.93 -14.77
N ILE A 376 -21.33 18.89 -13.94
CA ILE A 376 -20.20 18.51 -13.12
C ILE A 376 -19.14 17.82 -13.98
N GLU A 377 -17.92 18.33 -13.99
CA GLU A 377 -16.84 17.81 -14.87
C GLU A 377 -16.09 16.60 -14.29
N VAL A 378 -16.41 16.21 -13.04
CA VAL A 378 -15.77 15.07 -12.38
C VAL A 378 -16.16 13.76 -13.07
N PRO A 379 -15.19 12.95 -13.51
CA PRO A 379 -15.49 11.68 -14.15
C PRO A 379 -16.07 10.66 -13.18
N VAL A 380 -16.91 9.76 -13.70
CA VAL A 380 -17.50 8.66 -12.95
C VAL A 380 -17.15 7.32 -13.56
N VAL A 381 -16.77 6.37 -12.71
CA VAL A 381 -16.63 4.95 -13.07
C VAL A 381 -17.79 4.18 -12.46
N TYR A 382 -18.62 3.60 -13.32
CA TYR A 382 -19.75 2.77 -12.91
C TYR A 382 -19.40 1.30 -13.02
N LEU A 383 -19.75 0.52 -11.98
CA LEU A 383 -19.43 -0.90 -11.86
C LEU A 383 -20.70 -1.73 -11.66
N TRP A 384 -20.88 -2.81 -12.45
CA TRP A 384 -21.94 -3.77 -12.21
C TRP A 384 -21.59 -5.16 -12.72
N ASN A 385 -22.24 -6.15 -12.10
CA ASN A 385 -22.14 -7.56 -12.46
C ASN A 385 -23.50 -8.10 -12.87
N GLU A 386 -23.50 -9.00 -13.84
CA GLU A 386 -24.68 -9.77 -14.18
C GLU A 386 -24.79 -11.08 -13.40
N VAL A 387 -25.98 -11.66 -13.44
CA VAL A 387 -26.33 -12.91 -12.77
C VAL A 387 -25.33 -14.01 -13.11
N TYR A 388 -24.94 -14.80 -12.10
CA TYR A 388 -23.95 -15.88 -12.20
C TYR A 388 -22.61 -15.49 -12.83
N GLY A 389 -22.36 -14.19 -13.00
CA GLY A 389 -21.12 -13.67 -13.59
C GLY A 389 -21.01 -13.83 -15.10
N ILE A 390 -22.15 -13.91 -15.82
CA ILE A 390 -22.18 -13.93 -17.29
C ILE A 390 -21.60 -12.65 -17.88
N GLY A 391 -21.62 -11.55 -17.14
CA GLY A 391 -21.05 -10.27 -17.52
C GLY A 391 -20.47 -9.51 -16.33
N ASN A 392 -19.32 -8.86 -16.56
CA ASN A 392 -18.72 -7.88 -15.66
C ASN A 392 -18.53 -6.60 -16.46
N HIS A 393 -18.99 -5.49 -15.95
CA HIS A 393 -18.99 -4.23 -16.70
C HIS A 393 -18.35 -3.11 -15.88
N VAL A 394 -17.54 -2.31 -16.57
CA VAL A 394 -16.94 -1.07 -16.06
C VAL A 394 -17.11 0.01 -17.10
N ALA A 395 -17.79 1.08 -16.74
CA ALA A 395 -18.00 2.22 -17.63
C ALA A 395 -17.36 3.49 -17.06
N TYR A 396 -16.54 4.14 -17.87
CA TYR A 396 -15.97 5.46 -17.60
C TYR A 396 -16.79 6.51 -18.36
N ILE A 397 -17.36 7.46 -17.61
CA ILE A 397 -18.18 8.55 -18.14
C ILE A 397 -17.65 9.88 -17.61
N LYS A 398 -17.30 10.77 -18.53
CA LYS A 398 -16.92 12.15 -18.24
C LYS A 398 -17.89 13.09 -18.94
N TYR A 399 -18.39 14.08 -18.23
CA TYR A 399 -19.24 15.12 -18.80
C TYR A 399 -18.51 15.83 -19.95
N GLY A 400 -19.25 16.15 -21.02
CA GLY A 400 -18.69 16.79 -22.23
C GLY A 400 -18.17 15.82 -23.29
N ASN A 401 -17.92 14.56 -22.94
CA ASN A 401 -17.63 13.50 -23.92
C ASN A 401 -18.92 12.86 -24.44
N CYS A 402 -18.82 12.18 -25.61
CA CYS A 402 -19.96 11.53 -26.23
C CYS A 402 -20.39 10.27 -25.47
N GLY A 403 -21.71 10.09 -25.30
CA GLY A 403 -22.32 8.96 -24.62
C GLY A 403 -22.30 9.12 -23.09
N CYS A 404 -23.42 8.81 -22.43
CA CYS A 404 -23.56 8.86 -20.99
C CYS A 404 -24.07 7.51 -20.45
N TYR A 405 -24.23 7.36 -19.12
CA TYR A 405 -24.72 6.12 -18.54
C TYR A 405 -26.13 5.74 -19.00
N GLU A 406 -27.01 6.73 -19.25
CA GLU A 406 -28.37 6.48 -19.80
C GLU A 406 -28.32 5.86 -21.19
N CYS A 407 -27.25 6.08 -21.97
CA CYS A 407 -27.08 5.47 -23.30
C CYS A 407 -27.01 3.94 -23.28
N PHE A 408 -26.77 3.33 -22.13
CA PHE A 408 -26.78 1.86 -21.98
C PHE A 408 -28.20 1.27 -21.96
N PHE A 409 -29.23 2.11 -21.87
CA PHE A 409 -30.62 1.70 -21.80
C PHE A 409 -31.37 2.09 -23.08
N ASP A 410 -32.44 1.37 -23.36
CA ASP A 410 -33.37 1.65 -24.43
C ASP A 410 -34.78 1.26 -24.03
N ARG A 411 -35.77 1.69 -24.83
CA ARG A 411 -37.15 1.32 -24.61
C ARG A 411 -37.60 0.35 -25.69
N ASP A 412 -38.36 -0.64 -25.27
CA ASP A 412 -39.06 -1.54 -26.19
C ASP A 412 -40.10 -0.76 -26.97
N GLU A 413 -40.16 -0.92 -28.26
CA GLU A 413 -41.07 -0.16 -29.15
C GLU A 413 -42.54 -0.52 -28.92
N GLU A 414 -42.83 -1.76 -28.52
CA GLU A 414 -44.19 -2.25 -28.34
C GLU A 414 -44.69 -2.01 -26.93
N THR A 415 -43.87 -2.32 -25.90
CA THR A 415 -44.28 -2.26 -24.51
C THR A 415 -43.90 -0.96 -23.80
N GLY A 416 -42.96 -0.18 -24.34
CA GLY A 416 -42.40 1.01 -23.74
C GLY A 416 -41.47 0.72 -22.54
N GLU A 417 -41.25 -0.56 -22.20
CA GLU A 417 -40.42 -0.97 -21.07
C GLU A 417 -38.94 -0.61 -21.30
N LEU A 418 -38.34 -0.06 -20.25
CA LEU A 418 -36.89 0.23 -20.26
C LEU A 418 -36.10 -1.05 -20.07
N TYR A 419 -35.05 -1.27 -20.88
CA TYR A 419 -34.17 -2.42 -20.77
C TYR A 419 -32.69 -2.04 -20.91
N ASP A 420 -31.82 -2.85 -20.30
CA ASP A 420 -30.37 -2.72 -20.41
C ASP A 420 -29.86 -3.37 -21.72
N LYS A 421 -29.33 -2.55 -22.62
CA LYS A 421 -28.69 -3.02 -23.87
C LYS A 421 -27.37 -3.70 -23.65
N THR A 422 -26.76 -3.50 -22.49
CA THR A 422 -25.42 -4.04 -22.18
C THR A 422 -25.49 -5.47 -21.64
N SER A 423 -26.66 -5.95 -21.24
CA SER A 423 -26.85 -7.26 -20.64
C SER A 423 -26.53 -8.42 -21.58
N TYR A 424 -25.82 -9.40 -21.07
CA TYR A 424 -25.58 -10.70 -21.70
C TYR A 424 -26.69 -11.73 -21.39
N CYS A 425 -27.50 -11.47 -20.36
CA CYS A 425 -28.70 -12.24 -20.09
C CYS A 425 -29.85 -11.71 -20.97
N LYS A 426 -30.67 -12.63 -21.52
CA LYS A 426 -31.84 -12.24 -22.31
C LYS A 426 -32.86 -11.53 -21.42
N ARG A 427 -33.44 -10.44 -21.93
CA ARG A 427 -34.46 -9.66 -21.21
C ARG A 427 -35.74 -10.46 -20.92
N GLY A 428 -36.52 -10.00 -19.95
CA GLY A 428 -37.83 -10.60 -19.58
C GLY A 428 -37.70 -11.86 -18.71
N GLN A 429 -36.51 -12.19 -18.22
CA GLN A 429 -36.28 -13.32 -17.33
C GLN A 429 -36.12 -12.86 -15.88
N ILE A 430 -36.45 -13.75 -14.93
CA ILE A 430 -36.20 -13.51 -13.50
C ILE A 430 -34.74 -13.89 -13.19
N ILE A 431 -33.91 -12.87 -13.00
CA ILE A 431 -32.48 -13.01 -12.71
C ILE A 431 -32.13 -12.83 -11.23
N THR A 432 -33.14 -12.66 -10.38
CA THR A 432 -32.97 -12.48 -8.94
C THR A 432 -33.44 -13.70 -8.18
N GLU A 433 -32.76 -13.99 -7.08
CA GLU A 433 -33.16 -14.99 -6.11
C GLU A 433 -33.67 -14.32 -4.81
N SER A 434 -34.50 -15.03 -4.04
CA SER A 434 -35.01 -14.55 -2.76
C SER A 434 -34.36 -15.30 -1.60
N ALA A 435 -33.82 -14.56 -0.65
CA ALA A 435 -33.23 -15.11 0.59
C ALA A 435 -34.26 -15.30 1.72
N GLY A 436 -35.55 -15.51 1.37
CA GLY A 436 -36.62 -15.71 2.35
C GLY A 436 -37.36 -14.43 2.78
N GLY A 437 -38.53 -14.22 2.23
CA GLY A 437 -39.46 -13.10 2.56
C GLY A 437 -39.49 -11.99 1.52
N CYS A 438 -40.56 -11.22 1.48
CA CYS A 438 -40.73 -10.06 0.59
C CYS A 438 -39.64 -9.02 0.83
N GLY A 439 -38.92 -8.63 -0.23
CA GLY A 439 -37.94 -7.53 -0.21
C GLY A 439 -36.46 -7.90 -0.04
N LYS A 440 -36.15 -9.19 0.11
CA LYS A 440 -34.74 -9.66 0.16
C LYS A 440 -34.35 -10.39 -1.13
N THR A 441 -34.49 -9.70 -2.27
CA THR A 441 -34.00 -10.22 -3.56
C THR A 441 -32.58 -9.78 -3.83
N TYR A 442 -31.77 -10.66 -4.43
CA TYR A 442 -30.40 -10.39 -4.83
C TYR A 442 -30.08 -11.03 -6.17
N VAL A 443 -29.12 -10.47 -6.87
CA VAL A 443 -28.53 -11.07 -8.08
C VAL A 443 -27.43 -12.03 -7.65
N PRO A 444 -27.55 -13.34 -7.92
CA PRO A 444 -26.56 -14.33 -7.50
C PRO A 444 -25.28 -14.24 -8.31
N TYR A 445 -24.16 -14.03 -7.65
CA TYR A 445 -22.80 -14.17 -8.19
C TYR A 445 -21.78 -14.35 -7.06
N GLY A 446 -20.70 -15.04 -7.36
CA GLY A 446 -19.65 -15.34 -6.38
C GLY A 446 -18.54 -14.29 -6.29
N ASN A 447 -17.64 -14.47 -5.31
CA ASN A 447 -16.53 -13.56 -5.06
C ASN A 447 -15.61 -13.35 -6.27
N LEU A 448 -15.35 -14.41 -7.05
CA LEU A 448 -14.52 -14.30 -8.26
C LEU A 448 -15.05 -13.27 -9.26
N VAL A 449 -16.37 -13.14 -9.36
CA VAL A 449 -17.02 -12.15 -10.23
C VAL A 449 -16.72 -10.73 -9.73
N SER A 450 -16.86 -10.49 -8.42
CA SER A 450 -16.49 -9.21 -7.80
C SER A 450 -15.03 -8.83 -8.02
N LEU A 451 -14.11 -9.80 -7.89
CA LEU A 451 -12.68 -9.58 -8.10
C LEU A 451 -12.35 -9.24 -9.56
N LYS A 452 -13.02 -9.85 -10.53
CA LYS A 452 -12.84 -9.51 -11.96
C LYS A 452 -13.23 -8.05 -12.24
N THR A 453 -14.37 -7.60 -11.73
CA THR A 453 -14.83 -6.20 -11.89
C THR A 453 -13.89 -5.24 -11.16
N MET A 454 -13.45 -5.59 -9.96
CA MET A 454 -12.46 -4.80 -9.22
C MET A 454 -11.16 -4.61 -10.03
N LEU A 455 -10.62 -5.67 -10.62
CA LEU A 455 -9.38 -5.59 -11.43
C LEU A 455 -9.56 -4.67 -12.65
N LEU A 456 -10.69 -4.74 -13.35
CA LEU A 456 -11.01 -3.83 -14.45
C LEU A 456 -11.14 -2.38 -13.96
N CYS A 457 -11.76 -2.16 -12.80
CA CYS A 457 -11.87 -0.84 -12.18
C CYS A 457 -10.50 -0.26 -11.83
N LEU A 458 -9.63 -1.01 -11.19
CA LEU A 458 -8.28 -0.52 -10.82
C LEU A 458 -7.46 -0.14 -12.06
N LYS A 459 -7.54 -0.93 -13.13
CA LYS A 459 -6.90 -0.60 -14.40
C LYS A 459 -7.47 0.71 -14.96
N MET A 460 -8.79 0.88 -14.93
CA MET A 460 -9.47 2.09 -15.37
C MET A 460 -9.02 3.31 -14.55
N VAL A 461 -8.99 3.21 -13.22
CA VAL A 461 -8.55 4.29 -12.32
C VAL A 461 -7.11 4.70 -12.63
N LYS A 462 -6.23 3.73 -12.86
CA LYS A 462 -4.85 4.01 -13.25
C LYS A 462 -4.79 4.77 -14.58
N ASP A 463 -5.52 4.33 -15.60
CA ASP A 463 -5.53 4.96 -16.92
C ASP A 463 -6.12 6.38 -16.88
N ILE A 464 -7.12 6.63 -16.01
CA ILE A 464 -7.70 7.96 -15.79
C ILE A 464 -6.62 8.91 -15.23
N PHE A 465 -5.94 8.55 -14.16
CA PHE A 465 -4.97 9.42 -13.51
C PHE A 465 -3.63 9.52 -14.27
N GLU A 466 -3.36 8.60 -15.17
CA GLU A 466 -2.26 8.69 -16.13
C GLU A 466 -2.66 9.42 -17.43
N GLU A 467 -3.87 10.01 -17.47
CA GLU A 467 -4.42 10.78 -18.61
C GLU A 467 -4.39 10.01 -19.95
N LYS A 468 -4.65 8.68 -19.88
CA LYS A 468 -4.63 7.79 -21.06
C LYS A 468 -5.99 7.65 -21.74
N LEU A 469 -7.04 8.25 -21.18
CA LEU A 469 -8.40 8.12 -21.67
C LEU A 469 -8.90 9.43 -22.27
N ASP A 470 -9.12 9.42 -23.59
CA ASP A 470 -9.59 10.57 -24.34
C ASP A 470 -11.13 10.59 -24.54
N ASP A 471 -11.81 9.46 -24.33
CA ASP A 471 -13.24 9.29 -24.60
C ASP A 471 -13.93 8.48 -23.50
N ASN A 472 -15.25 8.53 -23.46
CA ASN A 472 -16.04 7.65 -22.61
C ASN A 472 -15.90 6.20 -23.07
N LEU A 473 -15.85 5.27 -22.11
CA LEU A 473 -15.58 3.86 -22.39
C LEU A 473 -16.57 2.94 -21.65
N LEU A 474 -16.93 1.85 -22.31
CA LEU A 474 -17.57 0.70 -21.66
C LEU A 474 -16.69 -0.54 -21.88
N ILE A 475 -16.19 -1.11 -20.82
CA ILE A 475 -15.49 -2.40 -20.82
C ILE A 475 -16.46 -3.47 -20.36
N SER A 476 -16.64 -4.51 -21.17
CA SER A 476 -17.49 -5.66 -20.86
C SER A 476 -16.65 -6.94 -20.92
N LEU A 477 -16.51 -7.62 -19.78
CA LEU A 477 -15.88 -8.95 -19.70
C LEU A 477 -16.97 -10.01 -19.74
N LYS A 478 -16.94 -10.82 -20.80
CA LYS A 478 -17.86 -11.92 -21.05
C LYS A 478 -17.51 -13.13 -20.18
N GLY A 479 -18.47 -13.61 -19.38
CA GLY A 479 -18.38 -14.83 -18.60
C GLY A 479 -18.77 -16.08 -19.39
N ASP A 480 -18.71 -17.23 -18.72
CA ASP A 480 -19.18 -18.50 -19.27
C ASP A 480 -20.69 -18.64 -18.99
N ASN A 481 -21.43 -19.31 -19.88
CA ASN A 481 -22.90 -19.44 -19.79
C ASN A 481 -23.38 -20.70 -19.07
N ASP A 482 -22.49 -21.58 -18.62
CA ASP A 482 -22.80 -22.88 -18.03
C ASP A 482 -23.80 -22.81 -16.85
N TYR A 483 -23.69 -21.74 -16.03
CA TYR A 483 -24.59 -21.55 -14.90
C TYR A 483 -25.98 -21.02 -15.34
N LEU A 484 -26.05 -20.18 -16.38
CA LEU A 484 -27.33 -19.74 -16.95
C LEU A 484 -28.12 -20.94 -17.46
N GLU A 485 -27.46 -21.82 -18.23
CA GLU A 485 -28.07 -23.04 -18.75
C GLU A 485 -28.61 -23.95 -17.64
N LYS A 486 -27.85 -24.15 -16.56
CA LYS A 486 -28.29 -24.91 -15.39
C LYS A 486 -29.53 -24.34 -14.69
N HIS A 487 -29.73 -23.03 -14.75
CA HIS A 487 -30.87 -22.33 -14.17
C HIS A 487 -31.95 -22.01 -15.20
N ASN A 488 -31.89 -22.61 -16.41
CA ASN A 488 -32.85 -22.38 -17.50
C ASN A 488 -32.97 -20.89 -17.91
N LEU A 489 -31.88 -20.15 -17.82
CA LEU A 489 -31.80 -18.77 -18.29
C LEU A 489 -31.19 -18.73 -19.67
N GLU A 490 -31.72 -17.87 -20.52
CA GLU A 490 -31.26 -17.68 -21.89
C GLU A 490 -30.27 -16.52 -22.01
N ILE A 491 -29.28 -16.68 -22.88
CA ILE A 491 -28.32 -15.64 -23.24
C ILE A 491 -28.92 -14.65 -24.24
N SER A 492 -28.41 -13.40 -24.21
CA SER A 492 -28.84 -12.36 -25.13
C SER A 492 -28.16 -12.47 -26.51
N GLY A 493 -28.76 -11.81 -27.52
CA GLY A 493 -28.13 -11.67 -28.82
C GLY A 493 -26.78 -10.93 -28.76
N ARG A 494 -26.57 -10.05 -27.77
CA ARG A 494 -25.27 -9.40 -27.52
C ARG A 494 -24.20 -10.40 -27.13
N TYR A 495 -24.53 -11.34 -26.22
CA TYR A 495 -23.63 -12.40 -25.82
C TYR A 495 -23.18 -13.24 -27.03
N LEU A 496 -24.11 -13.62 -27.89
CA LEU A 496 -23.81 -14.43 -29.09
C LEU A 496 -22.91 -13.69 -30.10
N ARG A 497 -23.14 -12.39 -30.29
CA ARG A 497 -22.34 -11.58 -31.24
C ARG A 497 -20.94 -11.26 -30.74
N GLN A 498 -20.71 -11.25 -29.43
CA GLN A 498 -19.38 -10.97 -28.90
C GLN A 498 -18.51 -12.23 -28.92
N GLN A 499 -17.50 -12.24 -29.75
CA GLN A 499 -16.54 -13.36 -29.84
C GLN A 499 -15.41 -13.22 -28.80
N GLU A 500 -14.97 -12.00 -28.53
CA GLU A 500 -13.87 -11.71 -27.61
C GLU A 500 -14.33 -11.84 -26.16
N ARG A 501 -13.41 -12.28 -25.29
CA ARG A 501 -13.66 -12.29 -23.83
C ARG A 501 -13.85 -10.88 -23.25
N ILE A 502 -13.10 -9.91 -23.74
CA ILE A 502 -13.20 -8.51 -23.33
C ILE A 502 -13.58 -7.68 -24.54
N LYS A 503 -14.62 -6.87 -24.39
CA LYS A 503 -15.04 -5.90 -25.39
C LYS A 503 -14.96 -4.50 -24.80
N ILE A 504 -14.33 -3.60 -25.53
CA ILE A 504 -14.23 -2.17 -25.20
C ILE A 504 -15.02 -1.40 -26.27
N LEU A 505 -15.94 -0.57 -25.81
CA LEU A 505 -16.69 0.34 -26.67
C LEU A 505 -16.39 1.78 -26.23
N THR A 506 -16.11 2.65 -27.20
CA THR A 506 -15.99 4.10 -26.96
C THR A 506 -17.37 4.76 -26.89
N GLY A 507 -17.44 5.98 -26.38
CA GLY A 507 -18.67 6.74 -26.30
C GLY A 507 -19.43 6.81 -27.62
N LYS A 508 -18.72 7.05 -28.73
CA LYS A 508 -19.31 7.05 -30.09
C LYS A 508 -19.91 5.71 -30.50
N GLN A 509 -19.44 4.60 -29.96
CA GLN A 509 -19.93 3.26 -30.30
C GLN A 509 -21.13 2.81 -29.44
N PHE A 510 -21.26 3.32 -28.23
CA PHE A 510 -22.38 2.95 -27.37
C PHE A 510 -23.46 4.04 -27.21
N VAL A 511 -23.18 5.26 -27.70
CA VAL A 511 -24.16 6.34 -27.62
C VAL A 511 -25.52 5.92 -28.16
N ASN A 512 -26.57 6.30 -27.46
CA ASN A 512 -27.94 6.13 -27.93
C ASN A 512 -28.41 7.45 -28.58
N ILE A 513 -28.66 7.44 -29.87
CA ILE A 513 -29.12 8.63 -30.61
C ILE A 513 -30.44 9.20 -30.08
N ASN A 514 -31.24 8.36 -29.43
CA ASN A 514 -32.52 8.73 -28.81
C ASN A 514 -32.38 8.99 -27.30
N CYS A 515 -31.13 9.14 -26.77
CA CYS A 515 -30.94 9.41 -25.35
C CYS A 515 -31.52 10.78 -24.99
N GLY A 516 -32.50 10.78 -24.09
CA GLY A 516 -33.14 12.03 -23.62
C GLY A 516 -32.26 12.84 -22.63
N VAL A 517 -31.09 12.34 -22.26
CA VAL A 517 -30.25 12.92 -21.20
C VAL A 517 -28.97 13.57 -21.77
N CYS A 518 -28.32 12.97 -22.78
CA CYS A 518 -27.10 13.51 -23.37
C CYS A 518 -27.29 13.91 -24.82
N ASN A 519 -28.23 14.78 -25.12
CA ASN A 519 -28.62 15.20 -26.48
C ASN A 519 -27.53 15.80 -27.36
N ASP A 520 -26.30 16.04 -26.87
CA ASP A 520 -25.27 16.84 -27.53
C ASP A 520 -24.29 16.08 -28.44
N CYS A 521 -24.47 14.78 -28.65
CA CYS A 521 -23.54 14.01 -29.50
C CYS A 521 -23.79 14.18 -31.00
N ASN A 522 -24.85 14.87 -31.40
CA ASN A 522 -25.24 15.05 -32.83
C ASN A 522 -24.62 16.30 -33.50
N GLY A 523 -23.77 17.05 -32.81
CA GLY A 523 -23.24 18.35 -33.27
C GLY A 523 -21.72 18.52 -33.30
N LYS A 524 -20.94 17.48 -32.96
CA LYS A 524 -19.47 17.58 -33.02
C LYS A 524 -18.81 16.49 -33.83
#